data_4f23e21df16d12fa28f5c3f09936ec68
#
_entry.id   4f23e21df16d12fa28f5c3f09936ec68
#
_cell.length_a   1.000
_cell.length_b   1.000
_cell.length_c   1.000
_cell.angle_alpha   90.00
_cell.angle_beta   90.00
_cell.angle_gamma   90.00
#
_symmetry.space_group_name_H-M   'P 1'
#
loop_
_entity.id
_entity.type
_entity.pdbx_description
1 polymer ?
#
loop_
_entity_poly.entity_id
_entity_poly.type
_entity_poly.pdbx_seq_one_letter_code
_entity_poly.pdbx_strand_id
1 'polypeptide(L)'
;MKLLKYAKEYKFSATLGFLFKIFEAALELCVPVVMASVIDKGIGNNDTSYILKCGLVLIGLAVFGYLFALVCQWYASLTSQSVGTQLRKDMYHQINTYDDANLDTLTAPSLVTRLINDVVQIQLAVAMTIRLTSRAPFLMIGSLFMAFMISGSLSMIFVVGAIILAVSMFSITIISMPYFSRIQKLLDKIALIARENLKGVRVIRAFSNQNHEIKRFNKETKNQKDEQVKVGKIQALLNPFTYLIVNFAIIIIIYASGFQVNVGSLSQGEVIALVNYMNSILQALIVFANVLSIYNKATASYQRVFEVLETKPKVEDQGVYETLTPIENMIEFKNVNFGYLQKDVLHDLSFTIKKGETVGIIGGTGAGKSTLVSLLGRNYDTRSGEIWIAGKRIEDYKLATLRKHISYVLQNTSLISGTIKENICMSKPYQADIMNQALEVSQAKEFVSNLSKGIESPVVQGGKNFSGGQRQRLTIARALYKQADILVLDDCSSALDYATDAALQKQLQELKEMTKIIISQRTASLKRCDRIMVLYHGELVGFDSHEQLLKDCQVYQEIYESQNSKEGETNG
;
A
#
# COMPACT_ATOMS: atom_id res chain seq x y z
N MET A 1 10.12 -17.56 -7.84
CA MET A 1 9.71 -17.91 -9.21
C MET A 1 8.72 -16.93 -9.84
N LYS A 2 7.72 -16.36 -9.11
CA LYS A 2 6.69 -15.46 -9.68
C LYS A 2 7.25 -14.11 -10.17
N LEU A 3 8.24 -13.53 -9.47
CA LEU A 3 8.90 -12.29 -9.91
C LEU A 3 9.62 -12.47 -11.27
N LEU A 4 10.11 -13.68 -11.57
CA LEU A 4 10.74 -13.97 -12.85
C LEU A 4 9.78 -13.82 -14.04
N LYS A 5 8.46 -13.94 -13.83
CA LYS A 5 7.45 -13.66 -14.87
C LYS A 5 7.56 -12.20 -15.33
N TYR A 6 7.68 -11.27 -14.39
CA TYR A 6 7.81 -9.84 -14.67
C TYR A 6 9.17 -9.47 -15.27
N ALA A 7 10.23 -10.18 -14.85
CA ALA A 7 11.56 -9.99 -15.42
C ALA A 7 11.73 -10.65 -16.81
N LYS A 8 10.87 -11.63 -17.16
CA LYS A 8 10.99 -12.39 -18.42
C LYS A 8 10.82 -11.51 -19.66
N GLU A 9 9.96 -10.50 -19.60
CA GLU A 9 9.77 -9.54 -20.69
C GLU A 9 11.03 -8.68 -20.93
N TYR A 10 11.83 -8.46 -19.90
CA TYR A 10 13.03 -7.62 -19.90
C TYR A 10 14.33 -8.44 -19.78
N LYS A 11 14.25 -9.76 -20.05
CA LYS A 11 15.39 -10.67 -19.90
C LYS A 11 16.62 -10.25 -20.73
N PHE A 12 16.40 -9.71 -21.92
CA PHE A 12 17.48 -9.23 -22.79
C PHE A 12 18.21 -8.05 -22.15
N SER A 13 17.49 -7.05 -21.68
CA SER A 13 18.06 -5.89 -20.99
C SER A 13 18.78 -6.29 -19.70
N ALA A 14 18.18 -7.19 -18.91
CA ALA A 14 18.80 -7.70 -17.70
C ALA A 14 20.10 -8.47 -18.00
N THR A 15 20.11 -9.32 -19.02
CA THR A 15 21.28 -10.11 -19.42
C THR A 15 22.40 -9.19 -19.94
N LEU A 16 22.07 -8.18 -20.78
CA LEU A 16 23.04 -7.19 -21.22
C LEU A 16 23.66 -6.44 -20.04
N GLY A 17 22.83 -5.93 -19.15
CA GLY A 17 23.33 -5.24 -17.94
C GLY A 17 24.27 -6.12 -17.13
N PHE A 18 23.93 -7.39 -16.93
CA PHE A 18 24.76 -8.38 -16.23
C PHE A 18 26.10 -8.63 -16.96
N LEU A 19 26.09 -8.82 -18.28
CA LEU A 19 27.29 -9.06 -19.08
C LEU A 19 28.24 -7.85 -19.05
N PHE A 20 27.71 -6.63 -19.25
CA PHE A 20 28.54 -5.44 -19.19
C PHE A 20 29.14 -5.22 -17.79
N LYS A 21 28.46 -5.65 -16.72
CA LYS A 21 28.99 -5.60 -15.35
C LYS A 21 30.13 -6.60 -15.15
N ILE A 22 30.05 -7.78 -15.77
CA ILE A 22 31.16 -8.76 -15.74
C ILE A 22 32.36 -8.21 -16.53
N PHE A 23 32.15 -7.63 -17.72
CA PHE A 23 33.23 -7.02 -18.50
C PHE A 23 33.91 -5.88 -17.73
N GLU A 24 33.14 -4.99 -17.08
CA GLU A 24 33.70 -3.94 -16.22
C GLU A 24 34.58 -4.55 -15.11
N ALA A 25 34.10 -5.58 -14.42
CA ALA A 25 34.86 -6.23 -13.36
C ALA A 25 36.10 -6.98 -13.90
N ALA A 26 36.05 -7.53 -15.10
CA ALA A 26 37.21 -8.15 -15.74
C ALA A 26 38.30 -7.12 -16.07
N LEU A 27 37.92 -5.94 -16.58
CA LEU A 27 38.87 -4.85 -16.82
C LEU A 27 39.51 -4.35 -15.51
N GLU A 28 38.72 -4.31 -14.42
CA GLU A 28 39.21 -3.94 -13.08
C GLU A 28 40.28 -4.92 -12.58
N LEU A 29 40.11 -6.23 -12.83
CA LEU A 29 41.12 -7.25 -12.50
C LEU A 29 42.41 -7.17 -13.32
N CYS A 30 42.38 -6.56 -14.50
CA CYS A 30 43.57 -6.34 -15.33
C CYS A 30 44.47 -5.19 -14.80
N VAL A 31 43.90 -4.24 -14.05
CA VAL A 31 44.64 -3.06 -13.56
C VAL A 31 45.89 -3.44 -12.73
N PRO A 32 45.82 -4.35 -11.72
CA PRO A 32 47.00 -4.74 -10.95
C PRO A 32 48.08 -5.41 -11.80
N VAL A 33 47.73 -6.16 -12.86
CA VAL A 33 48.70 -6.80 -13.77
C VAL A 33 49.47 -5.76 -14.57
N VAL A 34 48.77 -4.76 -15.11
CA VAL A 34 49.43 -3.64 -15.83
C VAL A 34 50.33 -2.85 -14.90
N MET A 35 49.87 -2.59 -13.65
CA MET A 35 50.67 -1.91 -12.62
C MET A 35 51.93 -2.71 -12.28
N ALA A 36 51.86 -4.04 -12.15
CA ALA A 36 53.01 -4.90 -11.97
C ALA A 36 54.03 -4.72 -13.13
N SER A 37 53.53 -4.73 -14.38
CA SER A 37 54.36 -4.53 -15.56
C SER A 37 55.05 -3.13 -15.60
N VAL A 38 54.36 -2.08 -15.13
CA VAL A 38 54.95 -0.73 -15.00
C VAL A 38 56.16 -0.77 -14.05
N ILE A 39 56.01 -1.47 -12.92
CA ILE A 39 57.04 -1.53 -11.90
C ILE A 39 58.24 -2.36 -12.38
N ASP A 40 57.99 -3.57 -12.88
CA ASP A 40 59.05 -4.50 -13.21
C ASP A 40 59.79 -4.14 -14.50
N LYS A 41 59.08 -3.73 -15.55
CA LYS A 41 59.67 -3.44 -16.87
C LYS A 41 59.91 -1.98 -17.10
N GLY A 42 59.03 -1.10 -16.60
CA GLY A 42 59.13 0.33 -16.78
C GLY A 42 60.17 0.96 -15.83
N ILE A 43 59.91 0.84 -14.51
CA ILE A 43 60.75 1.42 -13.49
C ILE A 43 62.07 0.64 -13.35
N GLY A 44 61.97 -0.70 -13.30
CA GLY A 44 63.14 -1.57 -13.16
C GLY A 44 64.18 -1.42 -14.25
N ASN A 45 63.77 -1.11 -15.50
CA ASN A 45 64.68 -0.90 -16.64
C ASN A 45 64.88 0.59 -17.00
N ASN A 46 64.35 1.54 -16.22
CA ASN A 46 64.35 2.98 -16.52
C ASN A 46 63.75 3.33 -17.90
N ASP A 47 62.80 2.54 -18.41
CA ASP A 47 62.15 2.74 -19.72
C ASP A 47 60.90 3.63 -19.60
N THR A 48 61.09 4.93 -19.77
CA THR A 48 60.04 5.94 -19.73
C THR A 48 59.00 5.73 -20.84
N SER A 49 59.43 5.21 -22.01
CA SER A 49 58.52 4.95 -23.13
C SER A 49 57.54 3.81 -22.79
N TYR A 50 58.02 2.78 -22.11
CA TYR A 50 57.19 1.67 -21.64
C TYR A 50 56.18 2.13 -20.59
N ILE A 51 56.64 2.98 -19.63
CA ILE A 51 55.74 3.59 -18.61
C ILE A 51 54.61 4.37 -19.28
N LEU A 52 54.92 5.20 -20.28
CA LEU A 52 53.88 5.94 -21.03
C LEU A 52 52.90 5.05 -21.75
N LYS A 53 53.37 3.96 -22.39
CA LYS A 53 52.49 2.98 -23.06
C LYS A 53 51.56 2.30 -22.06
N CYS A 54 52.07 1.85 -20.93
CA CYS A 54 51.23 1.25 -19.87
C CYS A 54 50.27 2.29 -19.26
N GLY A 55 50.67 3.55 -19.13
CA GLY A 55 49.77 4.65 -18.72
C GLY A 55 48.61 4.84 -19.67
N LEU A 56 48.84 4.78 -21.00
CA LEU A 56 47.78 4.82 -22.00
C LEU A 56 46.87 3.60 -21.90
N VAL A 57 47.42 2.41 -21.63
CA VAL A 57 46.59 1.20 -21.41
C VAL A 57 45.69 1.35 -20.18
N LEU A 58 46.24 1.89 -19.06
CA LEU A 58 45.45 2.13 -17.85
C LEU A 58 44.33 3.14 -18.09
N ILE A 59 44.59 4.22 -18.82
CA ILE A 59 43.56 5.16 -19.24
C ILE A 59 42.50 4.47 -20.12
N GLY A 60 42.94 3.64 -21.06
CA GLY A 60 42.02 2.86 -21.88
C GLY A 60 41.11 1.94 -21.04
N LEU A 61 41.72 1.17 -20.09
CA LEU A 61 40.95 0.31 -19.17
C LEU A 61 39.93 1.11 -18.36
N ALA A 62 40.32 2.31 -17.86
CA ALA A 62 39.41 3.17 -17.11
C ALA A 62 38.27 3.71 -17.97
N VAL A 63 38.55 4.16 -19.20
CA VAL A 63 37.53 4.68 -20.12
C VAL A 63 36.54 3.57 -20.53
N PHE A 64 37.05 2.40 -20.95
CA PHE A 64 36.16 1.28 -21.32
C PHE A 64 35.40 0.75 -20.11
N GLY A 65 36.03 0.64 -18.93
CA GLY A 65 35.36 0.28 -17.68
C GLY A 65 34.21 1.24 -17.34
N TYR A 66 34.46 2.55 -17.50
CA TYR A 66 33.42 3.56 -17.29
C TYR A 66 32.27 3.44 -18.30
N LEU A 67 32.56 3.21 -19.57
CA LEU A 67 31.52 3.01 -20.60
C LEU A 67 30.67 1.76 -20.29
N PHE A 68 31.31 0.66 -19.89
CA PHE A 68 30.58 -0.56 -19.50
C PHE A 68 29.73 -0.35 -18.24
N ALA A 69 30.23 0.43 -17.28
CA ALA A 69 29.47 0.83 -16.10
C ALA A 69 28.22 1.63 -16.47
N LEU A 70 28.33 2.61 -17.39
CA LEU A 70 27.20 3.40 -17.88
C LEU A 70 26.13 2.53 -18.55
N VAL A 71 26.56 1.63 -19.44
CA VAL A 71 25.63 0.70 -20.14
C VAL A 71 24.93 -0.22 -19.12
N CYS A 72 25.68 -0.80 -18.19
CA CYS A 72 25.11 -1.61 -17.10
C CYS A 72 24.08 -0.81 -16.30
N GLN A 73 24.43 0.42 -15.91
CA GLN A 73 23.56 1.29 -15.13
C GLN A 73 22.25 1.60 -15.85
N TRP A 74 22.33 1.87 -17.17
CA TRP A 74 21.17 2.10 -18.02
C TRP A 74 20.23 0.91 -18.05
N TYR A 75 20.74 -0.28 -18.38
CA TYR A 75 19.92 -1.49 -18.48
C TYR A 75 19.39 -1.96 -17.10
N ALA A 76 20.16 -1.79 -16.04
CA ALA A 76 19.70 -2.10 -14.68
C ALA A 76 18.54 -1.16 -14.25
N SER A 77 18.65 0.14 -14.56
CA SER A 77 17.59 1.11 -14.32
C SER A 77 16.34 0.79 -15.14
N LEU A 78 16.50 0.58 -16.45
CA LEU A 78 15.39 0.26 -17.37
C LEU A 78 14.64 -0.97 -16.86
N THR A 79 15.35 -2.07 -16.58
CA THR A 79 14.75 -3.32 -16.11
C THR A 79 14.01 -3.14 -14.79
N SER A 80 14.65 -2.50 -13.79
CA SER A 80 14.06 -2.34 -12.47
C SER A 80 12.81 -1.44 -12.49
N GLN A 81 12.84 -0.34 -13.25
CA GLN A 81 11.69 0.57 -13.38
C GLN A 81 10.54 -0.09 -14.14
N SER A 82 10.83 -0.82 -15.19
CA SER A 82 9.81 -1.55 -15.98
C SER A 82 9.12 -2.62 -15.14
N VAL A 83 9.88 -3.42 -14.39
CA VAL A 83 9.32 -4.42 -13.45
C VAL A 83 8.42 -3.74 -12.41
N GLY A 84 8.86 -2.63 -11.83
CA GLY A 84 8.05 -1.91 -10.85
C GLY A 84 6.78 -1.28 -11.45
N THR A 85 6.85 -0.79 -12.68
CA THR A 85 5.68 -0.24 -13.37
C THR A 85 4.65 -1.33 -13.64
N GLN A 86 5.08 -2.50 -14.09
CA GLN A 86 4.17 -3.61 -14.35
C GLN A 86 3.54 -4.15 -13.06
N LEU A 87 4.34 -4.29 -11.98
CA LEU A 87 3.82 -4.68 -10.67
C LEU A 87 2.74 -3.69 -10.18
N ARG A 88 2.97 -2.38 -10.32
CA ARG A 88 1.97 -1.37 -9.92
C ARG A 88 0.70 -1.46 -10.74
N LYS A 89 0.80 -1.68 -12.05
CA LYS A 89 -0.37 -1.84 -12.93
C LYS A 89 -1.20 -3.05 -12.51
N ASP A 90 -0.56 -4.20 -12.33
CA ASP A 90 -1.25 -5.43 -11.96
C ASP A 90 -1.85 -5.35 -10.56
N MET A 91 -1.11 -4.79 -9.59
CA MET A 91 -1.63 -4.54 -8.24
C MET A 91 -2.83 -3.59 -8.25
N TYR A 92 -2.74 -2.47 -8.98
CA TYR A 92 -3.83 -1.51 -9.07
C TYR A 92 -5.07 -2.13 -9.73
N HIS A 93 -4.88 -2.92 -10.78
CA HIS A 93 -5.95 -3.69 -11.40
C HIS A 93 -6.58 -4.65 -10.38
N GLN A 94 -5.76 -5.43 -9.69
CA GLN A 94 -6.23 -6.40 -8.69
C GLN A 94 -6.98 -5.74 -7.53
N ILE A 95 -6.47 -4.63 -6.98
CA ILE A 95 -7.14 -3.86 -5.91
C ILE A 95 -8.53 -3.38 -6.34
N ASN A 96 -8.70 -3.00 -7.62
CA ASN A 96 -10.01 -2.57 -8.13
C ASN A 96 -11.00 -3.72 -8.33
N THR A 97 -10.56 -4.99 -8.26
CA THR A 97 -11.46 -6.15 -8.26
C THR A 97 -11.88 -6.58 -6.85
N TYR A 98 -11.29 -6.00 -5.81
CA TYR A 98 -11.58 -6.37 -4.42
C TYR A 98 -13.01 -6.03 -4.02
N ASP A 99 -13.58 -6.88 -3.18
CA ASP A 99 -14.79 -6.61 -2.43
C ASP A 99 -14.48 -5.90 -1.09
N ASP A 100 -15.53 -5.46 -0.41
CA ASP A 100 -15.38 -4.75 0.86
C ASP A 100 -14.72 -5.63 1.94
N ALA A 101 -14.95 -6.95 1.92
CA ALA A 101 -14.34 -7.88 2.86
C ALA A 101 -12.81 -7.97 2.71
N ASN A 102 -12.29 -7.85 1.48
CA ASN A 102 -10.86 -7.75 1.23
C ASN A 102 -10.29 -6.42 1.70
N LEU A 103 -11.02 -5.31 1.47
CA LEU A 103 -10.63 -3.98 1.91
C LEU A 103 -10.62 -3.84 3.43
N ASP A 104 -11.54 -4.50 4.13
CA ASP A 104 -11.56 -4.58 5.60
C ASP A 104 -10.31 -5.29 6.14
N THR A 105 -9.88 -6.36 5.46
CA THR A 105 -8.71 -7.15 5.87
C THR A 105 -7.40 -6.43 5.56
N LEU A 106 -7.24 -5.95 4.31
CA LEU A 106 -5.99 -5.40 3.81
C LEU A 106 -5.85 -3.89 4.04
N THR A 107 -6.90 -3.19 4.40
CA THR A 107 -7.02 -1.75 4.65
C THR A 107 -6.39 -0.84 3.59
N ALA A 108 -7.06 0.24 3.20
CA ALA A 108 -6.59 1.16 2.16
C ALA A 108 -5.19 1.77 2.45
N PRO A 109 -4.84 2.19 3.69
CA PRO A 109 -3.49 2.69 3.99
C PRO A 109 -2.39 1.64 3.79
N SER A 110 -2.68 0.36 4.11
CA SER A 110 -1.74 -0.75 3.87
C SER A 110 -1.52 -0.97 2.38
N LEU A 111 -2.59 -0.99 1.57
CA LEU A 111 -2.52 -1.16 0.13
C LEU A 111 -1.72 -0.04 -0.55
N VAL A 112 -1.91 1.22 -0.14
CA VAL A 112 -1.11 2.36 -0.62
C VAL A 112 0.38 2.18 -0.29
N THR A 113 0.71 1.75 0.93
CA THR A 113 2.10 1.50 1.33
C THR A 113 2.73 0.38 0.49
N ARG A 114 1.99 -0.69 0.22
CA ARG A 114 2.44 -1.81 -0.62
C ARG A 114 2.67 -1.37 -2.06
N LEU A 115 1.75 -0.59 -2.62
CA LEU A 115 1.82 -0.10 -4.01
C LEU A 115 3.00 0.86 -4.23
N ILE A 116 3.32 1.69 -3.24
CA ILE A 116 4.37 2.70 -3.34
C ILE A 116 5.69 2.17 -2.79
N ASN A 117 5.77 1.87 -1.50
CA ASN A 117 7.03 1.60 -0.81
C ASN A 117 7.55 0.17 -1.06
N ASP A 118 6.67 -0.85 -1.00
CA ASP A 118 7.12 -2.24 -1.18
C ASP A 118 7.58 -2.50 -2.61
N VAL A 119 6.90 -1.94 -3.61
CA VAL A 119 7.36 -2.04 -5.00
C VAL A 119 8.72 -1.38 -5.20
N VAL A 120 9.01 -0.26 -4.52
CA VAL A 120 10.35 0.39 -4.57
C VAL A 120 11.43 -0.52 -3.99
N GLN A 121 11.16 -1.26 -2.89
CA GLN A 121 12.13 -2.21 -2.35
C GLN A 121 12.42 -3.36 -3.33
N ILE A 122 11.40 -3.84 -4.04
CA ILE A 122 11.57 -4.86 -5.10
C ILE A 122 12.38 -4.29 -6.27
N GLN A 123 12.07 -3.07 -6.72
CA GLN A 123 12.82 -2.39 -7.78
C GLN A 123 14.30 -2.25 -7.41
N LEU A 124 14.58 -1.83 -6.17
CA LEU A 124 15.95 -1.71 -5.66
C LEU A 124 16.69 -3.05 -5.69
N ALA A 125 16.02 -4.13 -5.25
CA ALA A 125 16.62 -5.47 -5.29
C ALA A 125 16.92 -5.93 -6.74
N VAL A 126 16.01 -5.70 -7.68
CA VAL A 126 16.22 -6.02 -9.10
C VAL A 126 17.41 -5.25 -9.66
N ALA A 127 17.50 -3.94 -9.39
CA ALA A 127 18.64 -3.12 -9.83
C ALA A 127 19.96 -3.61 -9.22
N MET A 128 19.96 -3.92 -7.91
CA MET A 128 21.16 -4.38 -7.20
C MET A 128 21.58 -5.79 -7.63
N THR A 129 20.64 -6.63 -8.03
CA THR A 129 20.95 -7.93 -8.63
C THR A 129 21.80 -7.77 -9.88
N ILE A 130 21.43 -6.87 -10.77
CA ILE A 130 22.15 -6.64 -12.03
C ILE A 130 23.52 -5.98 -11.76
N ARG A 131 23.58 -5.01 -10.84
CA ARG A 131 24.76 -4.17 -10.61
C ARG A 131 25.79 -4.78 -9.69
N LEU A 132 25.37 -5.35 -8.56
CA LEU A 132 26.28 -5.70 -7.46
C LEU A 132 26.35 -7.20 -7.20
N THR A 133 25.24 -7.93 -7.35
CA THR A 133 25.24 -9.38 -7.08
C THR A 133 26.11 -10.15 -8.08
N SER A 134 26.25 -9.66 -9.31
CA SER A 134 27.17 -10.21 -10.30
C SER A 134 28.62 -9.82 -10.04
N ARG A 135 28.85 -8.55 -9.67
CA ARG A 135 30.21 -8.00 -9.52
C ARG A 135 30.96 -8.59 -8.34
N ALA A 136 30.32 -8.66 -7.16
CA ALA A 136 31.02 -9.04 -5.94
C ALA A 136 31.60 -10.46 -5.97
N PRO A 137 30.84 -11.53 -6.34
CA PRO A 137 31.42 -12.87 -6.50
C PRO A 137 32.46 -12.94 -7.61
N PHE A 138 32.24 -12.23 -8.74
CA PHE A 138 33.19 -12.23 -9.86
C PHE A 138 34.53 -11.62 -9.47
N LEU A 139 34.53 -10.46 -8.77
CA LEU A 139 35.76 -9.84 -8.28
C LEU A 139 36.45 -10.71 -7.22
N MET A 140 35.71 -11.33 -6.30
CA MET A 140 36.26 -12.20 -5.26
C MET A 140 36.93 -13.43 -5.86
N ILE A 141 36.22 -14.16 -6.73
CA ILE A 141 36.75 -15.36 -7.40
C ILE A 141 37.87 -14.97 -8.37
N GLY A 142 37.68 -13.89 -9.13
CA GLY A 142 38.65 -13.40 -10.09
C GLY A 142 39.95 -12.95 -9.42
N SER A 143 39.88 -12.19 -8.32
CA SER A 143 41.08 -11.79 -7.54
C SER A 143 41.81 -12.97 -6.96
N LEU A 144 41.07 -13.98 -6.45
CA LEU A 144 41.68 -15.25 -5.96
C LEU A 144 42.36 -16.02 -7.08
N PHE A 145 41.71 -16.13 -8.24
CA PHE A 145 42.27 -16.78 -9.42
C PHE A 145 43.55 -16.06 -9.92
N MET A 146 43.51 -14.74 -10.02
CA MET A 146 44.69 -13.95 -10.42
C MET A 146 45.82 -14.08 -9.40
N ALA A 147 45.52 -14.09 -8.11
CA ALA A 147 46.52 -14.31 -7.07
C ALA A 147 47.15 -15.73 -7.19
N PHE A 148 46.33 -16.74 -7.50
CA PHE A 148 46.79 -18.13 -7.73
C PHE A 148 47.73 -18.23 -8.96
N MET A 149 47.43 -17.52 -10.02
CA MET A 149 48.26 -17.46 -11.24
C MET A 149 49.62 -16.80 -10.98
N ILE A 150 49.72 -15.86 -10.03
CA ILE A 150 50.98 -15.24 -9.64
C ILE A 150 51.80 -16.17 -8.71
N SER A 151 51.18 -16.64 -7.64
CA SER A 151 51.83 -17.58 -6.70
C SER A 151 50.79 -18.45 -5.99
N GLY A 152 50.81 -19.76 -6.30
CA GLY A 152 49.92 -20.73 -5.69
C GLY A 152 50.08 -20.85 -4.17
N SER A 153 51.28 -20.69 -3.65
CA SER A 153 51.59 -20.77 -2.21
C SER A 153 51.03 -19.55 -1.45
N LEU A 154 51.18 -18.35 -2.02
CA LEU A 154 50.68 -17.12 -1.41
C LEU A 154 49.18 -16.98 -1.53
N SER A 155 48.55 -17.58 -2.52
CA SER A 155 47.07 -17.57 -2.70
C SER A 155 46.32 -18.21 -1.53
N MET A 156 46.94 -19.11 -0.78
CA MET A 156 46.32 -19.71 0.43
C MET A 156 46.10 -18.64 1.53
N ILE A 157 46.94 -17.60 1.59
CA ILE A 157 46.76 -16.49 2.53
C ILE A 157 45.45 -15.72 2.21
N PHE A 158 45.13 -15.57 0.92
CA PHE A 158 43.89 -14.96 0.45
C PHE A 158 42.63 -15.76 0.85
N VAL A 159 42.71 -17.09 0.70
CA VAL A 159 41.62 -18.00 1.09
C VAL A 159 41.34 -17.90 2.59
N VAL A 160 42.41 -18.04 3.39
CA VAL A 160 42.30 -17.94 4.86
C VAL A 160 41.82 -16.54 5.28
N GLY A 161 42.38 -15.50 4.71
CA GLY A 161 41.96 -14.12 4.98
C GLY A 161 40.50 -13.85 4.62
N ALA A 162 40.04 -14.32 3.45
CA ALA A 162 38.67 -14.17 3.02
C ALA A 162 37.69 -14.92 3.94
N ILE A 163 38.05 -16.12 4.41
CA ILE A 163 37.23 -16.88 5.36
C ILE A 163 37.13 -16.15 6.70
N ILE A 164 38.25 -15.69 7.25
CA ILE A 164 38.27 -14.94 8.53
C ILE A 164 37.45 -13.65 8.41
N LEU A 165 37.59 -12.91 7.30
CA LEU A 165 36.78 -11.72 7.01
C LEU A 165 35.29 -12.07 6.94
N ALA A 166 34.91 -13.09 6.18
CA ALA A 166 33.52 -13.51 6.03
C ALA A 166 32.92 -13.88 7.39
N VAL A 167 33.60 -14.72 8.17
CA VAL A 167 33.17 -15.13 9.51
C VAL A 167 33.01 -13.94 10.43
N SER A 168 33.96 -13.01 10.45
CA SER A 168 33.92 -11.80 11.29
C SER A 168 32.74 -10.92 10.93
N MET A 169 32.52 -10.63 9.64
CA MET A 169 31.40 -9.81 9.15
C MET A 169 30.05 -10.47 9.45
N PHE A 170 29.94 -11.78 9.24
CA PHE A 170 28.71 -12.53 9.48
C PHE A 170 28.37 -12.57 10.98
N SER A 171 29.37 -12.76 11.83
CA SER A 171 29.22 -12.76 13.30
C SER A 171 28.71 -11.41 13.80
N ILE A 172 29.31 -10.30 13.39
CA ILE A 172 28.89 -8.95 13.78
C ILE A 172 27.46 -8.66 13.29
N THR A 173 27.12 -9.09 12.07
CA THR A 173 25.77 -8.94 11.50
C THR A 173 24.74 -9.70 12.32
N ILE A 174 24.98 -10.97 12.63
CA ILE A 174 24.06 -11.81 13.44
C ILE A 174 23.85 -11.22 14.83
N ILE A 175 24.93 -10.79 15.50
CA ILE A 175 24.86 -10.18 16.83
C ILE A 175 24.05 -8.87 16.79
N SER A 176 24.10 -8.11 15.68
CA SER A 176 23.39 -6.84 15.51
C SER A 176 21.90 -7.01 15.20
N MET A 177 21.47 -8.12 14.57
CA MET A 177 20.09 -8.33 14.13
C MET A 177 19.03 -8.14 15.23
N PRO A 178 19.14 -8.71 16.45
CA PRO A 178 18.13 -8.55 17.48
C PRO A 178 17.99 -7.09 17.96
N TYR A 179 19.07 -6.32 17.95
CA TYR A 179 19.03 -4.90 18.29
C TYR A 179 18.27 -4.09 17.22
N PHE A 180 18.48 -4.36 15.93
CA PHE A 180 17.70 -3.72 14.88
C PHE A 180 16.21 -3.97 15.00
N SER A 181 15.82 -5.19 15.33
CA SER A 181 14.41 -5.53 15.57
C SER A 181 13.82 -4.76 16.76
N ARG A 182 14.58 -4.60 17.86
CA ARG A 182 14.16 -3.80 19.02
C ARG A 182 14.04 -2.32 18.68
N ILE A 183 15.04 -1.77 17.97
CA ILE A 183 15.02 -0.37 17.51
C ILE A 183 13.79 -0.12 16.64
N GLN A 184 13.47 -1.03 15.72
CA GLN A 184 12.29 -0.88 14.86
C GLN A 184 10.99 -0.84 15.68
N LYS A 185 10.83 -1.73 16.67
CA LYS A 185 9.66 -1.70 17.57
C LYS A 185 9.55 -0.40 18.36
N LEU A 186 10.67 0.16 18.80
CA LEU A 186 10.69 1.45 19.51
C LEU A 186 10.35 2.61 18.56
N LEU A 187 10.82 2.60 17.32
CA LEU A 187 10.44 3.57 16.28
C LEU A 187 8.95 3.51 15.98
N ASP A 188 8.38 2.32 15.86
CA ASP A 188 6.94 2.13 15.63
C ASP A 188 6.13 2.70 16.82
N LYS A 189 6.60 2.49 18.05
CA LYS A 189 5.99 3.05 19.26
C LYS A 189 6.07 4.58 19.31
N ILE A 190 7.23 5.16 18.96
CA ILE A 190 7.41 6.62 18.84
C ILE A 190 6.47 7.20 17.78
N ALA A 191 6.39 6.54 16.61
CA ALA A 191 5.48 6.95 15.54
C ALA A 191 4.00 6.88 15.95
N LEU A 192 3.62 5.86 16.74
CA LEU A 192 2.28 5.74 17.30
C LEU A 192 1.97 6.90 18.25
N ILE A 193 2.87 7.20 19.23
CA ILE A 193 2.71 8.32 20.16
C ILE A 193 2.58 9.65 19.39
N ALA A 194 3.43 9.89 18.40
CA ALA A 194 3.37 11.10 17.59
C ALA A 194 2.03 11.21 16.82
N ARG A 195 1.54 10.10 16.25
CA ARG A 195 0.25 10.04 15.53
C ARG A 195 -0.93 10.30 16.48
N GLU A 196 -0.93 9.70 17.66
CA GLU A 196 -1.93 9.93 18.70
C GLU A 196 -1.95 11.40 19.12
N ASN A 197 -0.79 11.98 19.38
CA ASN A 197 -0.64 13.38 19.76
C ASN A 197 -1.16 14.33 18.67
N LEU A 198 -0.79 14.12 17.40
CA LEU A 198 -1.23 14.95 16.28
C LEU A 198 -2.74 14.85 16.05
N LYS A 199 -3.33 13.66 16.17
CA LYS A 199 -4.78 13.47 16.06
C LYS A 199 -5.53 14.06 17.25
N GLY A 200 -4.99 13.90 18.47
CA GLY A 200 -5.58 14.32 19.74
C GLY A 200 -5.14 15.70 20.22
N VAL A 201 -4.44 16.51 19.42
CA VAL A 201 -3.80 17.76 19.87
C VAL A 201 -4.79 18.73 20.55
N ARG A 202 -6.03 18.81 20.06
CA ARG A 202 -7.07 19.66 20.64
C ARG A 202 -7.48 19.18 22.05
N VAL A 203 -7.61 17.85 22.22
CA VAL A 203 -7.94 17.24 23.52
C VAL A 203 -6.78 17.44 24.49
N ILE A 204 -5.54 17.14 24.07
CA ILE A 204 -4.34 17.30 24.90
C ILE A 204 -4.21 18.75 25.40
N ARG A 205 -4.49 19.75 24.53
CA ARG A 205 -4.49 21.17 24.90
C ARG A 205 -5.64 21.54 25.84
N ALA A 206 -6.85 21.05 25.56
CA ALA A 206 -8.02 21.33 26.40
C ALA A 206 -7.85 20.83 27.85
N PHE A 207 -7.17 19.69 28.02
CA PHE A 207 -6.89 19.10 29.34
C PHE A 207 -5.50 19.44 29.89
N SER A 208 -4.76 20.37 29.27
CA SER A 208 -3.42 20.81 29.68
C SER A 208 -2.42 19.67 29.93
N ASN A 209 -2.53 18.57 29.14
CA ASN A 209 -1.76 17.35 29.34
C ASN A 209 -0.45 17.27 28.52
N GLN A 210 0.01 18.41 27.96
CA GLN A 210 1.18 18.46 27.07
C GLN A 210 2.44 17.93 27.75
N ASN A 211 2.66 18.28 29.03
CA ASN A 211 3.85 17.88 29.77
C ASN A 211 3.93 16.34 29.96
N HIS A 212 2.79 15.69 30.13
CA HIS A 212 2.73 14.23 30.24
C HIS A 212 3.12 13.56 28.93
N GLU A 213 2.55 14.03 27.81
CA GLU A 213 2.84 13.49 26.49
C GLU A 213 4.28 13.75 26.06
N ILE A 214 4.86 14.91 26.39
CA ILE A 214 6.29 15.20 26.15
C ILE A 214 7.16 14.22 26.94
N LYS A 215 6.86 13.96 28.21
CA LYS A 215 7.60 12.97 29.02
C LYS A 215 7.49 11.56 28.45
N ARG A 216 6.29 11.15 28.01
CA ARG A 216 6.03 9.87 27.36
C ARG A 216 6.86 9.71 26.08
N PHE A 217 6.85 10.71 25.22
CA PHE A 217 7.63 10.73 23.98
C PHE A 217 9.15 10.68 24.25
N ASN A 218 9.64 11.54 25.17
CA ASN A 218 11.05 11.61 25.51
C ASN A 218 11.58 10.31 26.11
N LYS A 219 10.77 9.60 26.92
CA LYS A 219 11.12 8.29 27.49
C LYS A 219 11.39 7.26 26.38
N GLU A 220 10.48 7.15 25.42
CA GLU A 220 10.64 6.17 24.33
C GLU A 220 11.76 6.56 23.37
N THR A 221 11.94 7.84 23.10
CA THR A 221 13.08 8.36 22.30
C THR A 221 14.41 8.07 22.99
N LYS A 222 14.48 8.21 24.33
CA LYS A 222 15.68 7.84 25.08
C LYS A 222 15.97 6.35 25.00
N ASN A 223 14.95 5.51 25.17
CA ASN A 223 15.08 4.05 25.04
C ASN A 223 15.62 3.68 23.63
N GLN A 224 15.05 4.27 22.59
CA GLN A 224 15.49 4.08 21.20
C GLN A 224 16.95 4.51 20.99
N LYS A 225 17.32 5.70 21.52
CA LYS A 225 18.70 6.19 21.48
C LYS A 225 19.66 5.21 22.15
N ASP A 226 19.32 4.70 23.34
CA ASP A 226 20.18 3.80 24.10
C ASP A 226 20.41 2.47 23.36
N GLU A 227 19.37 1.88 22.73
CA GLU A 227 19.52 0.70 21.87
C GLU A 227 20.31 1.02 20.57
N GLN A 228 20.09 2.20 19.96
CA GLN A 228 20.84 2.65 18.78
C GLN A 228 22.35 2.82 19.08
N VAL A 229 22.69 3.37 20.25
CA VAL A 229 24.09 3.50 20.70
C VAL A 229 24.71 2.13 20.92
N LYS A 230 23.99 1.16 21.51
CA LYS A 230 24.51 -0.22 21.70
C LYS A 230 24.86 -0.88 20.37
N VAL A 231 23.91 -0.87 19.41
CA VAL A 231 24.20 -1.47 18.10
C VAL A 231 25.28 -0.68 17.34
N GLY A 232 25.29 0.65 17.49
CA GLY A 232 26.32 1.51 16.91
C GLY A 232 27.72 1.15 17.40
N LYS A 233 27.91 0.87 18.69
CA LYS A 233 29.19 0.40 19.25
C LYS A 233 29.61 -0.95 18.66
N ILE A 234 28.67 -1.90 18.49
CA ILE A 234 28.96 -3.20 17.88
C ILE A 234 29.37 -3.02 16.41
N GLN A 235 28.62 -2.22 15.66
CA GLN A 235 28.93 -1.96 14.25
C GLN A 235 30.20 -1.13 14.04
N ALA A 236 30.53 -0.23 14.97
CA ALA A 236 31.77 0.54 14.90
C ALA A 236 33.03 -0.34 14.94
N LEU A 237 32.93 -1.56 15.46
CA LEU A 237 34.03 -2.53 15.43
C LEU A 237 34.23 -3.17 14.04
N LEU A 238 33.25 -3.11 13.14
CA LEU A 238 33.31 -3.79 11.85
C LEU A 238 34.51 -3.28 11.02
N ASN A 239 34.60 -1.96 10.81
CA ASN A 239 35.68 -1.39 9.99
C ASN A 239 37.08 -1.59 10.58
N PRO A 240 37.36 -1.29 11.87
CA PRO A 240 38.66 -1.57 12.46
C PRO A 240 39.06 -3.04 12.37
N PHE A 241 38.13 -3.95 12.65
CA PHE A 241 38.40 -5.39 12.56
C PHE A 241 38.70 -5.85 11.13
N THR A 242 37.94 -5.40 10.16
CA THR A 242 38.18 -5.76 8.75
C THR A 242 39.49 -5.21 8.26
N TYR A 243 39.83 -3.94 8.57
CA TYR A 243 41.13 -3.34 8.23
C TYR A 243 42.29 -4.05 8.94
N LEU A 244 42.13 -4.46 10.20
CA LEU A 244 43.17 -5.19 10.93
C LEU A 244 43.45 -6.52 10.24
N ILE A 245 42.40 -7.32 9.90
CA ILE A 245 42.56 -8.60 9.23
C ILE A 245 43.26 -8.44 7.88
N VAL A 246 42.81 -7.46 7.06
CA VAL A 246 43.40 -7.24 5.73
C VAL A 246 44.83 -6.76 5.82
N ASN A 247 45.13 -5.77 6.67
CA ASN A 247 46.52 -5.29 6.82
C ASN A 247 47.44 -6.39 7.38
N PHE A 248 46.94 -7.24 8.29
CA PHE A 248 47.69 -8.37 8.78
C PHE A 248 47.97 -9.41 7.68
N ALA A 249 46.98 -9.69 6.83
CA ALA A 249 47.16 -10.54 5.65
C ALA A 249 48.15 -9.92 4.65
N ILE A 250 48.09 -8.58 4.42
CA ILE A 250 49.07 -7.87 3.56
C ILE A 250 50.48 -7.95 4.13
N ILE A 251 50.68 -7.78 5.45
CA ILE A 251 51.97 -7.93 6.10
C ILE A 251 52.54 -9.35 5.89
N ILE A 252 51.70 -10.38 6.06
CA ILE A 252 52.12 -11.76 5.82
C ILE A 252 52.49 -11.96 4.35
N ILE A 253 51.68 -11.44 3.40
CA ILE A 253 51.96 -11.50 1.96
C ILE A 253 53.29 -10.84 1.65
N ILE A 254 53.54 -9.63 2.13
CA ILE A 254 54.80 -8.88 1.89
C ILE A 254 55.99 -9.63 2.49
N TYR A 255 55.85 -10.14 3.72
CA TYR A 255 56.94 -10.92 4.37
C TYR A 255 57.25 -12.21 3.62
N ALA A 256 56.21 -13.01 3.30
CA ALA A 256 56.39 -14.28 2.60
C ALA A 256 56.85 -14.11 1.14
N SER A 257 56.39 -13.04 0.45
CA SER A 257 56.85 -12.72 -0.91
C SER A 257 58.27 -12.19 -0.94
N GLY A 258 58.75 -11.53 0.14
CA GLY A 258 60.12 -11.06 0.22
C GLY A 258 61.15 -12.19 0.06
N PHE A 259 60.89 -13.38 0.59
CA PHE A 259 61.73 -14.55 0.37
C PHE A 259 61.69 -15.04 -1.10
N GLN A 260 60.52 -15.01 -1.73
CA GLN A 260 60.34 -15.43 -3.13
C GLN A 260 61.00 -14.42 -4.10
N VAL A 261 60.97 -13.12 -3.80
CA VAL A 261 61.66 -12.08 -4.57
C VAL A 261 63.19 -12.24 -4.47
N ASN A 262 63.72 -12.54 -3.28
CA ASN A 262 65.18 -12.77 -3.11
C ASN A 262 65.69 -13.98 -3.87
N VAL A 263 64.88 -15.04 -4.04
CA VAL A 263 65.21 -16.22 -4.81
C VAL A 263 64.94 -16.02 -6.31
N GLY A 264 64.34 -14.90 -6.72
CA GLY A 264 64.02 -14.56 -8.10
C GLY A 264 62.80 -15.28 -8.67
N SER A 265 61.98 -15.93 -7.81
CA SER A 265 60.77 -16.63 -8.21
C SER A 265 59.52 -15.71 -8.28
N LEU A 266 59.60 -14.51 -7.79
CA LEU A 266 58.55 -13.47 -7.83
C LEU A 266 59.18 -12.11 -8.13
N SER A 267 58.47 -11.26 -8.86
CA SER A 267 58.89 -9.88 -9.13
C SER A 267 58.30 -8.89 -8.08
N GLN A 268 58.88 -7.69 -7.98
CA GLN A 268 58.39 -6.66 -7.07
C GLN A 268 57.00 -6.15 -7.48
N GLY A 269 56.76 -6.05 -8.79
CA GLY A 269 55.44 -5.67 -9.32
C GLY A 269 54.34 -6.68 -9.01
N GLU A 270 54.65 -7.96 -9.05
CA GLU A 270 53.75 -9.05 -8.69
C GLU A 270 53.32 -8.99 -7.22
N VAL A 271 54.23 -8.62 -6.29
CA VAL A 271 53.91 -8.39 -4.88
C VAL A 271 52.86 -7.28 -4.72
N ILE A 272 53.01 -6.18 -5.45
CA ILE A 272 52.09 -5.06 -5.42
C ILE A 272 50.73 -5.48 -6.03
N ALA A 273 50.72 -6.28 -7.08
CA ALA A 273 49.49 -6.85 -7.64
C ALA A 273 48.75 -7.71 -6.62
N LEU A 274 49.44 -8.55 -5.87
CA LEU A 274 48.84 -9.37 -4.79
C LEU A 274 48.20 -8.49 -3.72
N VAL A 275 48.86 -7.43 -3.26
CA VAL A 275 48.30 -6.47 -2.29
C VAL A 275 47.01 -5.82 -2.82
N ASN A 276 46.96 -5.43 -4.11
CA ASN A 276 45.79 -4.86 -4.74
C ASN A 276 44.64 -5.89 -4.84
N TYR A 277 44.92 -7.16 -5.18
CA TYR A 277 43.91 -8.21 -5.19
C TYR A 277 43.33 -8.49 -3.80
N MET A 278 44.14 -8.43 -2.75
CA MET A 278 43.66 -8.54 -1.37
C MET A 278 42.66 -7.44 -1.00
N ASN A 279 42.97 -6.19 -1.38
CA ASN A 279 42.06 -5.07 -1.21
C ASN A 279 40.75 -5.24 -2.02
N SER A 280 40.82 -5.79 -3.24
CA SER A 280 39.64 -6.06 -4.08
C SER A 280 38.71 -7.11 -3.43
N ILE A 281 39.27 -8.13 -2.79
CA ILE A 281 38.48 -9.11 -2.03
C ILE A 281 37.75 -8.46 -0.86
N LEU A 282 38.42 -7.58 -0.10
CA LEU A 282 37.77 -6.85 0.98
C LEU A 282 36.60 -6.02 0.48
N GLN A 283 36.80 -5.24 -0.59
CA GLN A 283 35.73 -4.43 -1.19
C GLN A 283 34.55 -5.29 -1.67
N ALA A 284 34.84 -6.40 -2.32
CA ALA A 284 33.82 -7.33 -2.77
C ALA A 284 32.98 -7.93 -1.62
N LEU A 285 33.60 -8.28 -0.50
CA LEU A 285 32.91 -8.79 0.70
C LEU A 285 32.02 -7.72 1.35
N ILE A 286 32.47 -6.49 1.47
CA ILE A 286 31.66 -5.35 2.00
C ILE A 286 30.42 -5.14 1.13
N VAL A 287 30.60 -5.10 -0.19
CA VAL A 287 29.49 -4.94 -1.14
C VAL A 287 28.50 -6.12 -1.02
N PHE A 288 28.98 -7.35 -0.91
CA PHE A 288 28.15 -8.53 -0.77
C PHE A 288 27.29 -8.49 0.50
N ALA A 289 27.88 -8.10 1.64
CA ALA A 289 27.14 -7.95 2.90
C ALA A 289 26.02 -6.89 2.81
N ASN A 290 26.27 -5.77 2.14
CA ASN A 290 25.27 -4.72 1.92
C ASN A 290 24.10 -5.22 1.04
N VAL A 291 24.41 -5.99 0.00
CA VAL A 291 23.41 -6.58 -0.90
C VAL A 291 22.47 -7.55 -0.16
N LEU A 292 23.00 -8.37 0.77
CA LEU A 292 22.18 -9.26 1.59
C LEU A 292 21.11 -8.49 2.40
N SER A 293 21.45 -7.35 2.95
CA SER A 293 20.49 -6.49 3.68
C SER A 293 19.35 -6.00 2.77
N ILE A 294 19.67 -5.64 1.53
CA ILE A 294 18.67 -5.21 0.54
C ILE A 294 17.73 -6.38 0.19
N TYR A 295 18.27 -7.57 -0.02
CA TYR A 295 17.46 -8.75 -0.31
C TYR A 295 16.51 -9.13 0.83
N ASN A 296 16.95 -9.04 2.08
CA ASN A 296 16.08 -9.31 3.23
C ASN A 296 14.86 -8.38 3.26
N LYS A 297 15.05 -7.08 3.01
CA LYS A 297 13.95 -6.11 2.91
C LYS A 297 13.04 -6.41 1.71
N ALA A 298 13.64 -6.69 0.56
CA ALA A 298 12.90 -6.97 -0.65
C ALA A 298 12.06 -8.25 -0.54
N THR A 299 12.54 -9.29 0.17
CA THR A 299 11.80 -10.54 0.39
C THR A 299 10.52 -10.29 1.19
N ALA A 300 10.60 -9.49 2.26
CA ALA A 300 9.42 -9.12 3.04
C ALA A 300 8.43 -8.31 2.19
N SER A 301 8.91 -7.34 1.41
CA SER A 301 8.08 -6.55 0.50
C SER A 301 7.48 -7.40 -0.63
N TYR A 302 8.23 -8.36 -1.16
CA TYR A 302 7.75 -9.33 -2.13
C TYR A 302 6.54 -10.12 -1.60
N GLN A 303 6.63 -10.65 -0.38
CA GLN A 303 5.52 -11.40 0.22
C GLN A 303 4.25 -10.56 0.30
N ARG A 304 4.34 -9.30 0.76
CA ARG A 304 3.18 -8.38 0.86
C ARG A 304 2.61 -7.98 -0.49
N VAL A 305 3.45 -7.77 -1.51
CA VAL A 305 3.01 -7.44 -2.87
C VAL A 305 2.30 -8.62 -3.51
N PHE A 306 2.84 -9.84 -3.35
CA PHE A 306 2.22 -11.04 -3.92
C PHE A 306 0.97 -11.48 -3.15
N GLU A 307 0.87 -11.19 -1.85
CA GLU A 307 -0.39 -11.32 -1.11
C GLU A 307 -1.51 -10.51 -1.80
N VAL A 308 -1.23 -9.25 -2.19
CA VAL A 308 -2.22 -8.45 -2.94
C VAL A 308 -2.55 -9.07 -4.29
N LEU A 309 -1.55 -9.51 -5.05
CA LEU A 309 -1.79 -10.07 -6.39
C LEU A 309 -2.52 -11.42 -6.37
N GLU A 310 -2.44 -12.18 -5.28
CA GLU A 310 -3.01 -13.52 -5.15
C GLU A 310 -4.34 -13.54 -4.39
N THR A 311 -4.65 -12.49 -3.65
CA THR A 311 -5.94 -12.36 -2.97
C THR A 311 -7.04 -12.24 -4.01
N LYS A 312 -7.98 -13.18 -3.98
CA LYS A 312 -9.18 -13.16 -4.83
C LYS A 312 -10.31 -12.45 -4.10
N PRO A 313 -11.23 -11.80 -4.82
CA PRO A 313 -12.49 -11.37 -4.24
C PRO A 313 -13.20 -12.55 -3.59
N LYS A 314 -13.80 -12.33 -2.42
CA LYS A 314 -14.64 -13.35 -1.75
C LYS A 314 -15.98 -13.46 -2.44
N VAL A 315 -16.49 -12.34 -2.98
CA VAL A 315 -17.71 -12.30 -3.78
C VAL A 315 -17.33 -12.58 -5.23
N GLU A 316 -17.65 -13.78 -5.71
CA GLU A 316 -17.39 -14.20 -7.08
C GLU A 316 -18.50 -13.73 -8.03
N ASP A 317 -18.13 -13.06 -9.13
CA ASP A 317 -19.09 -12.61 -10.17
C ASP A 317 -19.39 -13.75 -11.14
N GLN A 318 -20.18 -14.72 -10.70
CA GLN A 318 -20.60 -15.87 -11.49
C GLN A 318 -22.02 -15.69 -12.09
N GLY A 319 -22.63 -14.52 -11.90
CA GLY A 319 -23.98 -14.24 -12.37
C GLY A 319 -24.11 -14.30 -13.89
N VAL A 320 -25.26 -14.76 -14.34
CA VAL A 320 -25.59 -14.93 -15.78
C VAL A 320 -26.52 -13.84 -16.30
N TYR A 321 -27.32 -13.20 -15.40
CA TYR A 321 -28.29 -12.19 -15.81
C TYR A 321 -27.65 -10.82 -16.01
N GLU A 322 -27.80 -10.28 -17.22
CA GLU A 322 -27.29 -8.97 -17.63
C GLU A 322 -28.36 -7.85 -17.59
N THR A 323 -29.61 -8.21 -17.30
CA THR A 323 -30.73 -7.27 -17.24
C THR A 323 -31.52 -7.49 -15.95
N LEU A 324 -31.97 -6.39 -15.36
CA LEU A 324 -32.91 -6.39 -14.23
C LEU A 324 -34.20 -5.71 -14.69
N THR A 325 -35.32 -6.45 -14.62
CA THR A 325 -36.63 -5.91 -14.95
C THR A 325 -37.43 -5.81 -13.66
N PRO A 326 -37.76 -4.61 -13.19
CA PRO A 326 -38.53 -4.42 -11.95
C PRO A 326 -39.90 -5.12 -12.01
N ILE A 327 -40.23 -5.85 -10.93
CA ILE A 327 -41.51 -6.50 -10.71
C ILE A 327 -42.16 -5.99 -9.42
N GLU A 328 -43.36 -6.41 -9.09
CA GLU A 328 -44.10 -5.95 -7.90
C GLU A 328 -43.29 -6.15 -6.62
N ASN A 329 -42.74 -7.35 -6.39
CA ASN A 329 -41.83 -7.63 -5.29
C ASN A 329 -40.39 -7.24 -5.72
N MET A 330 -39.97 -6.04 -5.39
CA MET A 330 -38.67 -5.50 -5.82
C MET A 330 -37.51 -6.10 -5.04
N ILE A 331 -37.70 -6.29 -3.72
CA ILE A 331 -36.64 -6.82 -2.83
C ILE A 331 -37.30 -7.84 -1.89
N GLU A 332 -36.71 -9.03 -1.76
CA GLU A 332 -37.13 -10.06 -0.82
C GLU A 332 -35.93 -10.62 -0.07
N PHE A 333 -36.02 -10.68 1.26
CA PHE A 333 -35.09 -11.37 2.14
C PHE A 333 -35.80 -12.62 2.68
N LYS A 334 -35.10 -13.78 2.65
CA LYS A 334 -35.64 -15.08 3.09
C LYS A 334 -34.64 -15.73 4.05
N ASN A 335 -34.94 -15.68 5.34
CA ASN A 335 -34.17 -16.25 6.44
C ASN A 335 -32.68 -15.87 6.40
N VAL A 336 -32.39 -14.60 6.12
CA VAL A 336 -31.03 -14.09 5.90
C VAL A 336 -30.29 -13.93 7.21
N ASN A 337 -29.14 -14.60 7.30
CA ASN A 337 -28.16 -14.43 8.37
C ASN A 337 -26.85 -13.90 7.82
N PHE A 338 -26.25 -12.94 8.52
CA PHE A 338 -24.98 -12.35 8.12
C PHE A 338 -24.12 -11.90 9.32
N GLY A 339 -22.81 -11.95 9.15
CA GLY A 339 -21.87 -11.41 10.12
C GLY A 339 -20.49 -11.15 9.54
N TYR A 340 -19.77 -10.20 10.13
CA TYR A 340 -18.39 -9.91 9.79
C TYR A 340 -17.44 -10.86 10.51
N LEU A 341 -16.50 -11.48 9.78
CA LEU A 341 -15.55 -12.45 10.33
C LEU A 341 -16.28 -13.56 11.12
N GLN A 342 -16.17 -13.58 12.45
CA GLN A 342 -16.79 -14.58 13.31
C GLN A 342 -18.00 -14.06 14.11
N LYS A 343 -18.32 -12.75 13.99
CA LYS A 343 -19.40 -12.13 14.75
C LYS A 343 -20.65 -12.00 13.88
N ASP A 344 -21.77 -12.62 14.31
CA ASP A 344 -23.07 -12.46 13.69
C ASP A 344 -23.64 -11.07 13.99
N VAL A 345 -24.27 -10.48 12.99
CA VAL A 345 -24.83 -9.11 13.03
C VAL A 345 -26.30 -9.08 12.62
N LEU A 346 -26.71 -9.92 11.69
CA LEU A 346 -28.10 -10.04 11.24
C LEU A 346 -28.56 -11.47 11.44
N HIS A 347 -29.77 -11.62 11.98
CA HIS A 347 -30.35 -12.88 12.38
C HIS A 347 -31.74 -13.07 11.77
N ASP A 348 -31.89 -14.13 10.97
CA ASP A 348 -33.14 -14.63 10.41
C ASP A 348 -34.07 -13.55 9.81
N LEU A 349 -33.51 -12.66 9.00
CA LEU A 349 -34.26 -11.58 8.39
C LEU A 349 -35.13 -12.08 7.23
N SER A 350 -36.45 -11.87 7.34
CA SER A 350 -37.44 -12.21 6.30
C SER A 350 -38.42 -11.07 6.10
N PHE A 351 -38.43 -10.46 4.91
CA PHE A 351 -39.33 -9.35 4.55
C PHE A 351 -39.36 -9.14 3.04
N THR A 352 -40.38 -8.37 2.58
CA THR A 352 -40.54 -8.00 1.17
C THR A 352 -40.79 -6.50 1.05
N ILE A 353 -40.13 -5.85 0.07
CA ILE A 353 -40.34 -4.45 -0.31
C ILE A 353 -40.88 -4.41 -1.74
N LYS A 354 -41.96 -3.66 -1.95
CA LYS A 354 -42.61 -3.54 -3.26
C LYS A 354 -41.93 -2.48 -4.13
N LYS A 355 -42.10 -2.56 -5.44
CA LYS A 355 -41.68 -1.56 -6.41
C LYS A 355 -42.28 -0.19 -6.07
N GLY A 356 -41.47 0.86 -6.07
CA GLY A 356 -41.88 2.22 -5.78
C GLY A 356 -42.12 2.53 -4.29
N GLU A 357 -42.11 1.51 -3.43
CA GLU A 357 -42.31 1.67 -1.99
C GLU A 357 -41.15 2.42 -1.33
N THR A 358 -41.49 3.27 -0.37
CA THR A 358 -40.49 3.96 0.48
C THR A 358 -40.49 3.30 1.86
N VAL A 359 -39.41 2.59 2.17
CA VAL A 359 -39.19 1.91 3.46
C VAL A 359 -38.22 2.66 4.32
N GLY A 360 -38.64 3.01 5.53
CA GLY A 360 -37.78 3.53 6.58
C GLY A 360 -37.08 2.40 7.33
N ILE A 361 -35.83 2.56 7.78
CA ILE A 361 -35.17 1.64 8.69
C ILE A 361 -34.72 2.39 9.92
N ILE A 362 -35.17 1.94 11.11
CA ILE A 362 -34.82 2.53 12.41
C ILE A 362 -34.29 1.44 13.36
N GLY A 363 -33.54 1.86 14.36
CA GLY A 363 -33.00 0.99 15.40
C GLY A 363 -31.80 1.62 16.08
N GLY A 364 -31.34 1.08 17.17
CA GLY A 364 -30.20 1.55 17.92
C GLY A 364 -28.89 1.52 17.12
N THR A 365 -27.84 2.17 17.65
CA THR A 365 -26.49 2.05 17.10
C THR A 365 -26.02 0.60 17.19
N GLY A 366 -25.51 0.05 16.08
CA GLY A 366 -25.09 -1.36 16.03
C GLY A 366 -26.21 -2.37 15.78
N ALA A 367 -27.45 -1.95 15.53
CA ALA A 367 -28.58 -2.85 15.22
C ALA A 367 -28.50 -3.54 13.85
N GLY A 368 -27.48 -3.25 13.03
CA GLY A 368 -27.29 -3.90 11.73
C GLY A 368 -27.85 -3.15 10.52
N LYS A 369 -28.37 -1.91 10.67
CA LYS A 369 -29.01 -1.14 9.60
C LYS A 369 -28.15 -0.98 8.33
N SER A 370 -26.94 -0.42 8.46
CA SER A 370 -26.01 -0.23 7.33
C SER A 370 -25.50 -1.57 6.79
N THR A 371 -25.39 -2.59 7.63
CA THR A 371 -25.05 -3.95 7.23
C THR A 371 -26.13 -4.54 6.32
N LEU A 372 -27.40 -4.40 6.69
CA LEU A 372 -28.52 -4.88 5.88
C LEU A 372 -28.50 -4.31 4.47
N VAL A 373 -28.35 -2.98 4.34
CA VAL A 373 -28.36 -2.36 3.01
C VAL A 373 -27.09 -2.64 2.21
N SER A 374 -25.96 -2.94 2.85
CA SER A 374 -24.73 -3.33 2.15
C SER A 374 -24.85 -4.67 1.42
N LEU A 375 -25.74 -5.56 1.89
CA LEU A 375 -26.00 -6.84 1.24
C LEU A 375 -26.75 -6.69 -0.07
N LEU A 376 -27.57 -5.65 -0.25
CA LEU A 376 -28.34 -5.42 -1.48
C LEU A 376 -27.44 -5.27 -2.73
N GLY A 377 -26.30 -4.57 -2.58
CA GLY A 377 -25.32 -4.41 -3.66
C GLY A 377 -24.32 -5.56 -3.76
N ARG A 378 -24.57 -6.63 -3.00
CA ARG A 378 -23.68 -7.78 -2.88
C ARG A 378 -22.24 -7.33 -2.62
N ASN A 379 -22.07 -6.45 -1.61
CA ASN A 379 -20.75 -6.07 -1.11
C ASN A 379 -20.14 -7.19 -0.26
N TYR A 380 -21.02 -8.04 0.27
CA TYR A 380 -20.73 -9.28 1.00
C TYR A 380 -21.74 -10.34 0.60
N ASP A 381 -21.37 -11.61 0.61
CA ASP A 381 -22.30 -12.73 0.49
C ASP A 381 -22.90 -13.09 1.87
N THR A 382 -24.13 -13.57 1.90
CA THR A 382 -24.83 -14.01 3.11
C THR A 382 -24.20 -15.27 3.69
N ARG A 383 -24.33 -15.48 5.01
CA ARG A 383 -23.93 -16.77 5.63
C ARG A 383 -24.95 -17.85 5.37
N SER A 384 -26.23 -17.50 5.43
CA SER A 384 -27.37 -18.37 5.08
C SER A 384 -28.57 -17.52 4.70
N GLY A 385 -29.57 -18.14 4.10
CA GLY A 385 -30.71 -17.46 3.52
C GLY A 385 -30.45 -16.92 2.13
N GLU A 386 -31.44 -16.26 1.55
CA GLU A 386 -31.40 -15.79 0.18
C GLU A 386 -31.90 -14.35 0.08
N ILE A 387 -31.28 -13.56 -0.77
CA ILE A 387 -31.72 -12.21 -1.12
C ILE A 387 -32.14 -12.22 -2.59
N TRP A 388 -33.36 -11.75 -2.85
CA TRP A 388 -33.94 -11.68 -4.18
C TRP A 388 -34.17 -10.23 -4.56
N ILE A 389 -33.86 -9.87 -5.79
CA ILE A 389 -34.14 -8.56 -6.37
C ILE A 389 -34.86 -8.80 -7.71
N ALA A 390 -35.99 -8.15 -7.89
CA ALA A 390 -36.84 -8.30 -9.08
C ALA A 390 -37.08 -9.78 -9.46
N GLY A 391 -37.34 -10.63 -8.46
CA GLY A 391 -37.72 -12.04 -8.63
C GLY A 391 -36.58 -13.00 -8.94
N LYS A 392 -35.34 -12.57 -8.83
CA LYS A 392 -34.13 -13.41 -9.01
C LYS A 392 -33.19 -13.25 -7.84
N ARG A 393 -32.39 -14.28 -7.54
CA ARG A 393 -31.37 -14.21 -6.48
C ARG A 393 -30.27 -13.21 -6.88
N ILE A 394 -29.73 -12.50 -5.90
CA ILE A 394 -28.67 -11.52 -6.16
C ILE A 394 -27.39 -12.16 -6.70
N GLU A 395 -27.13 -13.43 -6.38
CA GLU A 395 -25.99 -14.19 -6.89
C GLU A 395 -26.09 -14.50 -8.38
N ASP A 396 -27.32 -14.56 -8.92
CA ASP A 396 -27.56 -14.90 -10.32
C ASP A 396 -27.34 -13.69 -11.26
N TYR A 397 -27.29 -12.47 -10.73
CA TYR A 397 -26.97 -11.27 -11.50
C TYR A 397 -25.47 -11.07 -11.64
N LYS A 398 -25.02 -10.57 -12.82
CA LYS A 398 -23.69 -9.95 -12.91
C LYS A 398 -23.62 -8.78 -11.94
N LEU A 399 -22.51 -8.67 -11.18
CA LEU A 399 -22.35 -7.60 -10.20
C LEU A 399 -22.50 -6.20 -10.81
N ALA A 400 -22.01 -6.01 -12.04
CA ALA A 400 -22.16 -4.76 -12.76
C ALA A 400 -23.64 -4.41 -13.02
N THR A 401 -24.46 -5.40 -13.39
CA THR A 401 -25.90 -5.24 -13.58
C THR A 401 -26.60 -4.89 -12.28
N LEU A 402 -26.39 -5.69 -11.24
CA LEU A 402 -26.98 -5.47 -9.92
C LEU A 402 -26.66 -4.05 -9.41
N ARG A 403 -25.38 -3.70 -9.41
CA ARG A 403 -24.89 -2.39 -8.94
C ARG A 403 -25.33 -1.23 -9.82
N LYS A 404 -25.65 -1.43 -11.11
CA LYS A 404 -26.22 -0.39 -11.97
C LYS A 404 -27.60 0.05 -11.50
N HIS A 405 -28.41 -0.88 -11.02
CA HIS A 405 -29.81 -0.67 -10.62
C HIS A 405 -29.99 -0.26 -9.15
N ILE A 406 -28.91 -0.19 -8.37
CA ILE A 406 -28.94 0.25 -6.96
C ILE A 406 -28.04 1.47 -6.80
N SER A 407 -28.55 2.52 -6.20
CA SER A 407 -27.81 3.74 -5.87
C SER A 407 -27.69 3.92 -4.37
N TYR A 408 -26.52 4.33 -3.90
CA TYR A 408 -26.23 4.51 -2.48
C TYR A 408 -25.81 5.92 -2.15
N VAL A 409 -26.36 6.46 -1.07
CA VAL A 409 -25.80 7.57 -0.31
C VAL A 409 -25.32 7.00 1.01
N LEU A 410 -24.01 6.87 1.17
CA LEU A 410 -23.39 6.30 2.37
C LEU A 410 -23.37 7.32 3.50
N GLN A 411 -23.37 6.84 4.75
CA GLN A 411 -23.27 7.66 5.96
C GLN A 411 -22.04 8.59 5.92
N ASN A 412 -20.89 8.06 5.49
CA ASN A 412 -19.67 8.84 5.30
C ASN A 412 -19.65 9.46 3.90
N THR A 413 -19.95 10.76 3.83
CA THR A 413 -19.90 11.51 2.57
C THR A 413 -18.48 11.67 2.09
N SER A 414 -18.15 11.15 0.92
CA SER A 414 -16.86 11.34 0.27
C SER A 414 -17.03 11.93 -1.12
N LEU A 415 -16.39 13.09 -1.35
CA LEU A 415 -16.25 13.69 -2.67
C LEU A 415 -14.81 13.49 -3.17
N ILE A 416 -14.68 13.23 -4.47
CA ILE A 416 -13.39 13.04 -5.13
C ILE A 416 -12.89 14.40 -5.64
N SER A 417 -11.57 14.60 -5.65
CA SER A 417 -10.98 15.81 -6.23
C SER A 417 -11.34 15.94 -7.72
N GLY A 418 -11.79 17.12 -8.13
CA GLY A 418 -12.27 17.39 -9.48
C GLY A 418 -13.28 18.52 -9.47
N THR A 419 -14.33 18.48 -10.29
CA THR A 419 -15.44 19.44 -10.31
C THR A 419 -16.69 18.84 -9.64
N ILE A 420 -17.69 19.67 -9.32
CA ILE A 420 -19.02 19.19 -8.88
C ILE A 420 -19.63 18.30 -9.96
N LYS A 421 -19.56 18.70 -11.23
CA LYS A 421 -20.04 17.93 -12.37
C LYS A 421 -19.43 16.54 -12.44
N GLU A 422 -18.10 16.44 -12.37
CA GLU A 422 -17.40 15.13 -12.37
C GLU A 422 -17.84 14.27 -11.19
N ASN A 423 -18.01 14.85 -10.01
CA ASN A 423 -18.49 14.16 -8.82
C ASN A 423 -19.93 13.64 -8.94
N ILE A 424 -20.81 14.37 -9.58
CA ILE A 424 -22.21 13.93 -9.76
C ILE A 424 -22.34 12.94 -10.90
N CYS A 425 -21.71 13.18 -12.05
CA CYS A 425 -21.79 12.31 -13.22
C CYS A 425 -21.09 10.96 -13.03
N MET A 426 -20.00 10.90 -12.23
CA MET A 426 -19.22 9.66 -12.00
C MET A 426 -18.94 8.89 -13.28
N SER A 427 -18.35 9.56 -14.27
CA SER A 427 -18.01 9.03 -15.61
C SER A 427 -19.21 8.72 -16.54
N LYS A 428 -20.46 8.99 -16.13
CA LYS A 428 -21.59 8.98 -17.06
C LYS A 428 -21.57 10.23 -17.94
N PRO A 429 -22.08 10.16 -19.19
CA PRO A 429 -22.24 11.34 -20.03
C PRO A 429 -23.05 12.42 -19.33
N TYR A 430 -22.62 13.68 -19.45
CA TYR A 430 -23.35 14.80 -18.91
C TYR A 430 -24.68 15.00 -19.65
N GLN A 431 -25.78 15.10 -18.88
CA GLN A 431 -27.12 15.41 -19.37
C GLN A 431 -27.71 16.52 -18.48
N ALA A 432 -28.00 17.67 -19.09
CA ALA A 432 -28.39 18.87 -18.36
C ALA A 432 -29.69 18.69 -17.55
N ASP A 433 -30.68 18.03 -18.16
CA ASP A 433 -32.00 17.83 -17.52
C ASP A 433 -31.88 16.93 -16.28
N ILE A 434 -31.15 15.83 -16.38
CA ILE A 434 -30.91 14.91 -15.26
C ILE A 434 -30.11 15.60 -14.16
N MET A 435 -29.09 16.39 -14.54
CA MET A 435 -28.29 17.18 -13.60
C MET A 435 -29.16 18.18 -12.84
N ASN A 436 -29.99 18.94 -13.55
CA ASN A 436 -30.88 19.91 -12.93
C ASN A 436 -31.88 19.25 -11.98
N GLN A 437 -32.50 18.14 -12.40
CA GLN A 437 -33.41 17.37 -11.56
C GLN A 437 -32.69 16.83 -10.31
N ALA A 438 -31.52 16.26 -10.47
CA ALA A 438 -30.74 15.70 -9.36
C ALA A 438 -30.34 16.80 -8.34
N LEU A 439 -29.93 17.98 -8.82
CA LEU A 439 -29.59 19.13 -7.97
C LEU A 439 -30.85 19.69 -7.27
N GLU A 440 -31.98 19.72 -7.93
CA GLU A 440 -33.24 20.21 -7.39
C GLU A 440 -33.76 19.30 -6.28
N VAL A 441 -33.92 18.00 -6.57
CA VAL A 441 -34.38 17.01 -5.58
C VAL A 441 -33.45 16.93 -4.38
N SER A 442 -32.12 16.97 -4.58
CA SER A 442 -31.12 16.94 -3.49
C SER A 442 -31.02 18.26 -2.71
N GLN A 443 -31.79 19.29 -3.06
CA GLN A 443 -31.70 20.64 -2.50
C GLN A 443 -30.31 21.30 -2.68
N ALA A 444 -29.56 20.87 -3.70
CA ALA A 444 -28.23 21.39 -3.99
C ALA A 444 -28.22 22.55 -4.98
N LYS A 445 -29.31 22.75 -5.76
CA LYS A 445 -29.41 23.71 -6.88
C LYS A 445 -29.04 25.12 -6.47
N GLU A 446 -29.64 25.63 -5.38
CA GLU A 446 -29.45 26.98 -4.91
C GLU A 446 -27.97 27.29 -4.59
N PHE A 447 -27.34 26.49 -3.72
CA PHE A 447 -25.96 26.78 -3.34
C PHE A 447 -24.97 26.57 -4.50
N VAL A 448 -25.23 25.58 -5.40
CA VAL A 448 -24.39 25.36 -6.58
C VAL A 448 -24.50 26.53 -7.56
N SER A 449 -25.69 27.07 -7.78
CA SER A 449 -25.91 28.23 -8.64
C SER A 449 -25.25 29.50 -8.10
N ASN A 450 -25.12 29.63 -6.78
CA ASN A 450 -24.44 30.74 -6.12
C ASN A 450 -22.91 30.67 -6.16
N LEU A 451 -22.33 29.53 -6.60
CA LEU A 451 -20.89 29.43 -6.81
C LEU A 451 -20.47 30.11 -8.13
N SER A 452 -19.31 30.76 -8.13
CA SER A 452 -18.81 31.53 -9.27
C SER A 452 -18.67 30.72 -10.58
N LYS A 453 -18.51 29.41 -10.48
CA LYS A 453 -18.39 28.48 -11.64
C LYS A 453 -19.52 27.45 -11.68
N GLY A 454 -20.57 27.60 -10.87
CA GLY A 454 -21.68 26.64 -10.81
C GLY A 454 -21.19 25.19 -10.64
N ILE A 455 -21.65 24.28 -11.51
CA ILE A 455 -21.27 22.87 -11.50
C ILE A 455 -19.79 22.59 -11.86
N GLU A 456 -19.10 23.54 -12.49
CA GLU A 456 -17.66 23.45 -12.79
C GLU A 456 -16.79 23.92 -11.62
N SER A 457 -17.39 24.25 -10.47
CA SER A 457 -16.66 24.64 -9.27
C SER A 457 -15.80 23.48 -8.75
N PRO A 458 -14.54 23.78 -8.30
CA PRO A 458 -13.61 22.75 -7.87
C PRO A 458 -14.03 22.11 -6.55
N VAL A 459 -13.84 20.80 -6.47
CA VAL A 459 -13.96 19.98 -5.26
C VAL A 459 -12.57 19.55 -4.84
N VAL A 460 -12.12 19.92 -3.64
CA VAL A 460 -10.85 19.42 -3.09
C VAL A 460 -11.03 18.04 -2.47
N GLN A 461 -9.94 17.34 -2.19
CA GLN A 461 -9.96 16.00 -1.62
C GLN A 461 -10.90 15.89 -0.40
N GLY A 462 -11.86 14.98 -0.47
CA GLY A 462 -12.88 14.77 0.57
C GLY A 462 -13.92 15.88 0.65
N GLY A 463 -13.96 16.82 -0.32
CA GLY A 463 -14.92 17.93 -0.33
C GLY A 463 -14.75 18.91 0.83
N LYS A 464 -13.54 19.07 1.37
CA LYS A 464 -13.27 19.90 2.57
C LYS A 464 -13.59 21.39 2.38
N ASN A 465 -13.73 21.85 1.14
CA ASN A 465 -14.15 23.22 0.80
C ASN A 465 -15.68 23.41 0.86
N PHE A 466 -16.45 22.37 1.17
CA PHE A 466 -17.89 22.44 1.36
C PHE A 466 -18.27 22.11 2.82
N SER A 467 -19.39 22.68 3.29
CA SER A 467 -19.95 22.31 4.59
C SER A 467 -20.43 20.85 4.61
N GLY A 468 -20.68 20.28 5.80
CA GLY A 468 -21.22 18.92 5.93
C GLY A 468 -22.51 18.71 5.12
N GLY A 469 -23.48 19.62 5.29
CA GLY A 469 -24.75 19.58 4.57
C GLY A 469 -24.61 19.77 3.05
N GLN A 470 -23.69 20.64 2.59
CA GLN A 470 -23.40 20.78 1.15
C GLN A 470 -22.82 19.51 0.55
N ARG A 471 -21.84 18.88 1.23
CA ARG A 471 -21.30 17.58 0.81
C ARG A 471 -22.39 16.52 0.72
N GLN A 472 -23.25 16.44 1.75
CA GLN A 472 -24.36 15.49 1.78
C GLN A 472 -25.28 15.68 0.58
N ARG A 473 -25.72 16.92 0.32
CA ARG A 473 -26.58 17.23 -0.83
C ARG A 473 -25.95 16.88 -2.17
N LEU A 474 -24.63 17.09 -2.35
CA LEU A 474 -23.92 16.69 -3.56
C LEU A 474 -23.83 15.15 -3.70
N THR A 475 -23.68 14.41 -2.60
CA THR A 475 -23.69 12.92 -2.68
C THR A 475 -25.09 12.38 -2.96
N ILE A 476 -26.15 13.03 -2.48
CA ILE A 476 -27.55 12.71 -2.85
C ILE A 476 -27.75 13.01 -4.33
N ALA A 477 -27.31 14.18 -4.85
CA ALA A 477 -27.39 14.50 -6.27
C ALA A 477 -26.68 13.45 -7.15
N ARG A 478 -25.50 12.98 -6.74
CA ARG A 478 -24.78 11.88 -7.40
C ARG A 478 -25.62 10.60 -7.47
N ALA A 479 -26.27 10.24 -6.36
CA ALA A 479 -27.08 9.03 -6.29
C ALA A 479 -28.33 9.12 -7.19
N LEU A 480 -28.96 10.31 -7.24
CA LEU A 480 -30.13 10.58 -8.09
C LEU A 480 -29.76 10.65 -9.57
N TYR A 481 -28.61 11.26 -9.92
CA TYR A 481 -28.12 11.35 -11.30
C TYR A 481 -27.90 9.95 -11.92
N LYS A 482 -27.64 8.94 -11.10
CA LYS A 482 -27.48 7.56 -11.54
C LYS A 482 -28.77 6.98 -12.12
N GLN A 483 -29.95 7.46 -11.75
CA GLN A 483 -31.28 6.97 -12.18
C GLN A 483 -31.44 5.46 -11.97
N ALA A 484 -31.16 4.99 -10.76
CA ALA A 484 -31.30 3.59 -10.39
C ALA A 484 -32.75 3.27 -9.95
N ASP A 485 -33.16 2.00 -10.06
CA ASP A 485 -34.50 1.56 -9.63
C ASP A 485 -34.64 1.52 -8.10
N ILE A 486 -33.52 1.33 -7.39
CA ILE A 486 -33.45 1.29 -5.93
C ILE A 486 -32.49 2.38 -5.46
N LEU A 487 -32.98 3.25 -4.54
CA LEU A 487 -32.18 4.28 -3.89
C LEU A 487 -32.06 3.97 -2.39
N VAL A 488 -30.85 3.86 -1.91
CA VAL A 488 -30.53 3.65 -0.50
C VAL A 488 -29.90 4.93 0.07
N LEU A 489 -30.51 5.46 1.14
CA LEU A 489 -30.07 6.66 1.84
C LEU A 489 -29.69 6.27 3.28
N ASP A 490 -28.39 6.12 3.57
CA ASP A 490 -27.90 5.73 4.90
C ASP A 490 -27.55 6.96 5.74
N ASP A 491 -28.41 7.27 6.72
CA ASP A 491 -28.31 8.38 7.69
C ASP A 491 -27.98 9.74 7.05
N CYS A 492 -28.55 10.00 5.87
CA CYS A 492 -28.25 11.19 5.09
C CYS A 492 -28.88 12.49 5.65
N SER A 493 -29.83 12.39 6.55
CA SER A 493 -30.49 13.54 7.20
C SER A 493 -29.70 14.10 8.38
N SER A 494 -28.74 13.36 8.93
CA SER A 494 -27.98 13.78 10.15
C SER A 494 -27.17 15.06 9.97
N ALA A 495 -26.70 15.34 8.74
CA ALA A 495 -25.93 16.54 8.41
C ALA A 495 -26.78 17.69 7.83
N LEU A 496 -28.10 17.51 7.67
CA LEU A 496 -29.02 18.50 7.14
C LEU A 496 -29.79 19.18 8.27
N ASP A 497 -30.12 20.45 8.07
CA ASP A 497 -31.10 21.13 8.91
C ASP A 497 -32.53 20.63 8.63
N TYR A 498 -33.44 20.87 9.57
CA TYR A 498 -34.79 20.35 9.50
C TYR A 498 -35.57 20.80 8.26
N ALA A 499 -35.39 22.04 7.80
CA ALA A 499 -36.10 22.60 6.65
C ALA A 499 -35.63 21.93 5.35
N THR A 500 -34.31 21.79 5.19
CA THR A 500 -33.69 21.10 4.04
C THR A 500 -34.06 19.61 4.01
N ASP A 501 -34.03 18.91 5.17
CA ASP A 501 -34.46 17.50 5.24
C ASP A 501 -35.94 17.34 4.87
N ALA A 502 -36.83 18.18 5.40
CA ALA A 502 -38.26 18.15 5.07
C ALA A 502 -38.53 18.39 3.58
N ALA A 503 -37.80 19.32 2.96
CA ALA A 503 -37.90 19.60 1.52
C ALA A 503 -37.39 18.43 0.69
N LEU A 504 -36.24 17.82 1.07
CA LEU A 504 -35.70 16.62 0.44
C LEU A 504 -36.70 15.47 0.50
N GLN A 505 -37.24 15.17 1.68
CA GLN A 505 -38.23 14.08 1.86
C GLN A 505 -39.48 14.30 0.99
N LYS A 506 -39.97 15.53 0.89
CA LYS A 506 -41.09 15.87 0.02
C LYS A 506 -40.78 15.56 -1.46
N GLN A 507 -39.62 15.99 -1.94
CA GLN A 507 -39.20 15.73 -3.32
C GLN A 507 -38.97 14.25 -3.61
N LEU A 508 -38.42 13.49 -2.64
CA LEU A 508 -38.24 12.05 -2.77
C LEU A 508 -39.58 11.30 -2.90
N GLN A 509 -40.66 11.76 -2.25
CA GLN A 509 -41.99 11.19 -2.38
C GLN A 509 -42.59 11.31 -3.80
N GLU A 510 -42.19 12.33 -4.56
CA GLU A 510 -42.65 12.54 -5.94
C GLU A 510 -42.02 11.51 -6.90
N LEU A 511 -40.91 10.85 -6.53
CA LEU A 511 -40.24 9.81 -7.33
C LEU A 511 -40.91 8.44 -7.12
N LYS A 512 -42.15 8.26 -7.59
CA LYS A 512 -42.99 7.07 -7.33
C LYS A 512 -42.45 5.78 -7.98
N GLU A 513 -41.75 5.86 -9.10
CA GLU A 513 -41.19 4.69 -9.78
C GLU A 513 -39.98 4.09 -9.10
N MET A 514 -39.31 4.88 -8.26
CA MET A 514 -38.08 4.49 -7.57
C MET A 514 -38.40 3.89 -6.21
N THR A 515 -37.89 2.69 -5.94
CA THR A 515 -37.96 2.07 -4.61
C THR A 515 -36.92 2.72 -3.70
N LYS A 516 -37.32 3.17 -2.51
CA LYS A 516 -36.45 3.93 -1.62
C LYS A 516 -36.30 3.23 -0.27
N ILE A 517 -35.06 3.15 0.21
CA ILE A 517 -34.73 2.67 1.55
C ILE A 517 -34.03 3.82 2.29
N ILE A 518 -34.66 4.29 3.36
CA ILE A 518 -34.18 5.44 4.13
C ILE A 518 -33.81 4.98 5.53
N ILE A 519 -32.52 4.95 5.83
CA ILE A 519 -32.04 4.71 7.18
C ILE A 519 -31.97 6.05 7.90
N SER A 520 -32.61 6.16 9.03
CA SER A 520 -32.51 7.35 9.89
C SER A 520 -32.61 6.96 11.37
N GLN A 521 -31.94 7.74 12.19
CA GLN A 521 -32.11 7.66 13.65
C GLN A 521 -33.26 8.56 14.13
N ARG A 522 -33.79 9.44 13.24
CA ARG A 522 -34.86 10.39 13.56
C ARG A 522 -36.20 9.82 13.11
N THR A 523 -37.13 9.59 14.03
CA THR A 523 -38.48 9.14 13.72
C THR A 523 -39.22 10.15 12.82
N ALA A 524 -38.97 11.45 12.99
CA ALA A 524 -39.57 12.51 12.19
C ALA A 524 -39.29 12.35 10.67
N SER A 525 -38.07 11.93 10.29
CA SER A 525 -37.70 11.71 8.88
C SER A 525 -38.36 10.45 8.29
N LEU A 526 -38.81 9.52 9.12
CA LEU A 526 -39.40 8.25 8.68
C LEU A 526 -40.93 8.22 8.70
N LYS A 527 -41.58 9.16 9.37
CA LYS A 527 -43.05 9.25 9.44
C LYS A 527 -43.77 9.25 8.07
N ARG A 528 -43.06 9.67 7.03
CA ARG A 528 -43.61 9.75 5.66
C ARG A 528 -43.32 8.52 4.80
N CYS A 529 -42.59 7.54 5.36
CA CYS A 529 -42.37 6.26 4.68
C CYS A 529 -43.68 5.41 4.67
N ASP A 530 -43.85 4.63 3.63
CA ASP A 530 -45.01 3.74 3.51
C ASP A 530 -45.00 2.69 4.63
N ARG A 531 -43.84 2.11 4.90
CA ARG A 531 -43.59 1.23 6.05
C ARG A 531 -42.22 1.54 6.70
N ILE A 532 -42.13 1.19 7.97
CA ILE A 532 -40.89 1.35 8.76
C ILE A 532 -40.47 -0.02 9.29
N MET A 533 -39.25 -0.37 9.05
CA MET A 533 -38.57 -1.55 9.57
C MET A 533 -37.86 -1.19 10.87
N VAL A 534 -38.15 -1.88 11.95
CA VAL A 534 -37.52 -1.70 13.26
C VAL A 534 -36.55 -2.84 13.50
N LEU A 535 -35.23 -2.50 13.53
CA LEU A 535 -34.17 -3.46 13.82
C LEU A 535 -33.71 -3.34 15.26
N TYR A 536 -33.66 -4.48 15.96
CA TYR A 536 -33.16 -4.56 17.33
C TYR A 536 -32.22 -5.77 17.45
N HIS A 537 -30.96 -5.50 17.82
CA HIS A 537 -29.91 -6.53 17.93
C HIS A 537 -29.76 -7.47 16.71
N GLY A 538 -29.96 -6.95 15.51
CA GLY A 538 -29.84 -7.73 14.27
C GLY A 538 -31.11 -8.47 13.84
N GLU A 539 -32.19 -8.38 14.60
CA GLU A 539 -33.48 -8.99 14.33
C GLU A 539 -34.51 -7.95 13.89
N LEU A 540 -35.47 -8.38 13.06
CA LEU A 540 -36.61 -7.58 12.62
C LEU A 540 -37.73 -7.69 13.65
N VAL A 541 -37.93 -6.68 14.49
CA VAL A 541 -38.96 -6.70 15.56
C VAL A 541 -40.25 -5.96 15.18
N GLY A 542 -40.28 -5.26 14.06
CA GLY A 542 -41.47 -4.60 13.54
C GLY A 542 -41.31 -4.17 12.09
N PHE A 543 -42.35 -4.30 11.25
CA PHE A 543 -42.33 -3.86 9.87
C PHE A 543 -43.73 -3.47 9.40
N ASP A 544 -44.14 -2.24 9.65
CA ASP A 544 -45.48 -1.72 9.33
C ASP A 544 -45.44 -0.18 9.18
N SER A 545 -46.62 0.42 9.01
CA SER A 545 -46.79 1.87 9.01
C SER A 545 -46.40 2.51 10.36
N HIS A 546 -46.09 3.79 10.35
CA HIS A 546 -45.80 4.56 11.57
C HIS A 546 -46.88 4.41 12.65
N GLU A 547 -48.17 4.48 12.24
CA GLU A 547 -49.31 4.45 13.16
C GLU A 547 -49.49 3.06 13.79
N GLN A 548 -49.24 1.98 13.01
CA GLN A 548 -49.37 0.62 13.50
C GLN A 548 -48.20 0.27 14.44
N LEU A 549 -46.99 0.64 14.10
CA LEU A 549 -45.81 0.42 14.95
C LEU A 549 -45.91 1.13 16.31
N LEU A 550 -46.54 2.30 16.37
CA LEU A 550 -46.81 2.97 17.65
C LEU A 550 -47.80 2.21 18.55
N LYS A 551 -48.60 1.26 17.99
CA LYS A 551 -49.51 0.43 18.78
C LYS A 551 -48.87 -0.91 19.16
N ASP A 552 -48.16 -1.53 18.22
CA ASP A 552 -47.80 -2.96 18.31
C ASP A 552 -46.30 -3.21 18.55
N CYS A 553 -45.42 -2.20 18.38
CA CYS A 553 -44.00 -2.41 18.51
C CYS A 553 -43.43 -1.59 19.70
N GLN A 554 -43.17 -2.24 20.83
CA GLN A 554 -42.62 -1.60 22.03
C GLN A 554 -41.32 -0.88 21.76
N VAL A 555 -40.39 -1.50 21.01
CA VAL A 555 -39.07 -0.90 20.68
C VAL A 555 -39.25 0.41 19.88
N TYR A 556 -40.24 0.45 18.97
CA TYR A 556 -40.52 1.67 18.22
C TYR A 556 -41.13 2.76 19.08
N GLN A 557 -42.03 2.40 20.00
CA GLN A 557 -42.64 3.31 20.99
C GLN A 557 -41.55 3.97 21.84
N GLU A 558 -40.64 3.17 22.41
CA GLU A 558 -39.53 3.66 23.25
C GLU A 558 -38.64 4.65 22.47
N ILE A 559 -38.27 4.33 21.21
CA ILE A 559 -37.49 5.22 20.35
C ILE A 559 -38.26 6.52 20.08
N TYR A 560 -39.54 6.43 19.78
CA TYR A 560 -40.39 7.60 19.47
C TYR A 560 -40.57 8.50 20.70
N GLU A 561 -40.87 7.95 21.87
CA GLU A 561 -41.03 8.67 23.12
C GLU A 561 -39.74 9.35 23.55
N SER A 562 -38.60 8.67 23.43
CA SER A 562 -37.29 9.25 23.77
C SER A 562 -36.93 10.48 22.94
N GLN A 563 -37.49 10.62 21.74
CA GLN A 563 -37.25 11.76 20.85
C GLN A 563 -38.26 12.90 21.07
N ASN A 564 -39.50 12.59 21.43
CA ASN A 564 -40.56 13.58 21.60
C ASN A 564 -40.64 14.14 23.03
N SER A 565 -40.22 13.39 24.07
CA SER A 565 -40.14 13.90 25.44
C SER A 565 -39.14 15.07 25.61
N LYS A 566 -38.13 15.19 24.75
CA LYS A 566 -37.19 16.31 24.75
C LYS A 566 -37.69 17.57 24.08
N GLU A 567 -38.74 17.53 23.24
CA GLU A 567 -39.34 18.73 22.63
C GLU A 567 -40.29 19.47 23.59
N GLY A 568 -40.78 18.77 24.64
CA GLY A 568 -41.64 19.40 25.66
C GLY A 568 -40.91 20.22 26.71
N GLU A 569 -39.61 19.98 26.95
CA GLU A 569 -38.84 20.71 27.97
C GLU A 569 -38.09 21.95 27.46
N THR A 570 -38.04 22.18 26.15
CA THR A 570 -37.37 23.36 25.55
C THR A 570 -38.30 24.52 25.24
N ASN A 571 -39.61 24.40 25.51
CA ASN A 571 -40.62 25.46 25.33
C ASN A 571 -41.27 25.89 26.66
N GLY A 572 -40.59 25.74 27.79
CA GLY A 572 -40.99 26.25 29.09
C GLY A 572 -40.10 27.38 29.59
#